data_bd10e73e8c4c739b2746e20ad1d15933
#
_entry.id   bd10e73e8c4c739b2746e20ad1d15933
#
_cell.length_a   1.000
_cell.length_b   1.000
_cell.length_c   1.000
_cell.angle_alpha   90.00
_cell.angle_beta   90.00
_cell.angle_gamma   90.00
#
_symmetry.space_group_name_H-M   'P 1'
#
loop_
_entity.id
_entity.type
_entity.pdbx_description
1 polymer ?
#
loop_
_entity_poly.entity_id
_entity_poly.type
_entity_poly.pdbx_seq_one_letter_code
_entity_poly.pdbx_strand_id
1 'polypeptide(L)'
;IREAYGPAAQGVIDMESAAGKNETAGRLARIDRIEAHWEEILTLLEGLPSSDQIAHILCSLDSPCLPDQIGVDRTLLKKTYLYCKEVRARYTILQMIWDLGLLDTLSDHVIDTLPFADSSKEPLCHP
;
A
#
# COMPACT_ATOMS: atom_id res chain seq x y z
N ILE A 1 2.79 -15.01 -2.64
CA ILE A 1 3.30 -14.61 -3.97
C ILE A 1 2.72 -15.50 -5.07
N ARG A 2 2.86 -16.85 -5.00
CA ARG A 2 2.39 -17.75 -6.09
C ARG A 2 0.91 -17.60 -6.42
N GLU A 3 0.06 -17.51 -5.42
CA GLU A 3 -1.38 -17.32 -5.62
C GLU A 3 -1.71 -15.92 -6.19
N ALA A 4 -0.99 -14.89 -5.73
CA ALA A 4 -1.27 -13.51 -6.13
C ALA A 4 -0.82 -13.18 -7.57
N TYR A 5 0.31 -13.74 -7.99
CA TYR A 5 0.94 -13.41 -9.27
C TYR A 5 0.78 -14.49 -10.35
N GLY A 6 0.23 -15.67 -10.02
CA GLY A 6 0.01 -16.73 -10.98
C GLY A 6 1.26 -17.05 -11.82
N PRO A 7 1.18 -17.00 -13.17
CA PRO A 7 2.30 -17.29 -14.06
C PRO A 7 3.52 -16.37 -13.87
N ALA A 8 3.33 -15.13 -13.41
CA ALA A 8 4.42 -14.18 -13.19
C ALA A 8 5.15 -14.38 -11.85
N ALA A 9 4.64 -15.27 -10.99
CA ALA A 9 5.13 -15.44 -9.62
C ALA A 9 6.62 -15.83 -9.55
N GLN A 10 7.10 -16.66 -10.48
CA GLN A 10 8.50 -17.10 -10.44
C GLN A 10 9.46 -15.92 -10.67
N GLY A 11 9.16 -15.02 -11.63
CA GLY A 11 9.97 -13.84 -11.86
C GLY A 11 10.01 -12.89 -10.64
N VAL A 12 8.89 -12.75 -9.93
CA VAL A 12 8.84 -11.96 -8.68
C VAL A 12 9.69 -12.61 -7.58
N ILE A 13 9.59 -13.93 -7.42
CA ILE A 13 10.38 -14.68 -6.42
C ILE A 13 11.89 -14.56 -6.70
N ASP A 14 12.30 -14.70 -7.95
CA ASP A 14 13.70 -14.62 -8.36
C ASP A 14 14.25 -13.21 -8.09
N MET A 15 13.49 -12.17 -8.43
CA MET A 15 13.84 -10.78 -8.16
C MET A 15 13.98 -10.50 -6.65
N GLU A 16 13.02 -10.93 -5.85
CA GLU A 16 13.05 -10.78 -4.39
C GLU A 16 14.24 -11.52 -3.76
N SER A 17 14.50 -12.76 -4.21
CA SER A 17 15.63 -13.54 -3.74
C SER A 17 16.96 -12.88 -4.09
N ALA A 18 17.10 -12.35 -5.29
CA ALA A 18 18.30 -11.64 -5.72
C ALA A 18 18.52 -10.32 -4.96
N ALA A 19 17.44 -9.65 -4.59
CA ALA A 19 17.49 -8.40 -3.83
C ALA A 19 17.76 -8.60 -2.32
N GLY A 20 17.51 -9.81 -1.79
CA GLY A 20 17.64 -10.13 -0.35
C GLY A 20 16.74 -9.26 0.55
N LYS A 21 15.74 -8.60 -0.03
CA LYS A 21 14.93 -7.57 0.64
C LYS A 21 14.20 -8.10 1.88
N ASN A 22 13.75 -9.34 1.83
CA ASN A 22 12.97 -9.99 2.89
C ASN A 22 13.83 -10.85 3.83
N GLU A 23 15.15 -10.79 3.75
CA GLU A 23 16.06 -11.49 4.67
C GLU A 23 15.98 -10.90 6.08
N THR A 24 15.99 -11.80 7.09
CA THR A 24 15.80 -11.41 8.50
C THR A 24 16.83 -10.39 8.97
N ALA A 25 18.11 -10.56 8.65
CA ALA A 25 19.15 -9.62 9.07
C ALA A 25 18.95 -8.22 8.46
N GLY A 26 18.62 -8.16 7.17
CA GLY A 26 18.31 -6.90 6.49
C GLY A 26 17.06 -6.22 7.06
N ARG A 27 16.03 -7.01 7.40
CA ARG A 27 14.81 -6.52 8.05
C ARG A 27 15.10 -5.90 9.42
N LEU A 28 15.82 -6.59 10.28
CA LEU A 28 16.18 -6.09 11.61
C LEU A 28 16.98 -4.78 11.52
N ALA A 29 17.99 -4.71 10.65
CA ALA A 29 18.76 -3.50 10.44
C ALA A 29 17.91 -2.31 9.92
N ARG A 30 16.83 -2.59 9.17
CA ARG A 30 15.87 -1.54 8.77
C ARG A 30 14.99 -1.08 9.93
N ILE A 31 14.53 -2.01 10.78
CA ILE A 31 13.75 -1.67 11.99
C ILE A 31 14.58 -0.77 12.92
N ASP A 32 15.82 -1.13 13.20
CA ASP A 32 16.72 -0.31 14.03
C ASP A 32 16.87 1.11 13.45
N ARG A 33 16.98 1.22 12.13
CA ARG A 33 17.09 2.51 11.44
C ARG A 33 15.79 3.31 11.49
N ILE A 34 14.64 2.65 11.34
CA ILE A 34 13.31 3.29 11.49
C ILE A 34 13.16 3.83 12.91
N GLU A 35 13.52 3.05 13.92
CA GLU A 35 13.46 3.48 15.31
C GLU A 35 14.37 4.69 15.58
N ALA A 36 15.61 4.65 15.09
CA ALA A 36 16.57 5.74 15.26
C ALA A 36 16.15 7.06 14.60
N HIS A 37 15.33 7.02 13.54
CA HIS A 37 14.91 8.20 12.76
C HIS A 37 13.38 8.42 12.79
N TRP A 38 12.70 7.92 13.81
CA TRP A 38 11.23 7.95 13.84
C TRP A 38 10.65 9.36 13.75
N GLU A 39 11.19 10.32 14.49
CA GLU A 39 10.75 11.71 14.50
C GLU A 39 10.95 12.40 13.13
N GLU A 40 12.06 12.08 12.44
CA GLU A 40 12.31 12.59 11.10
C GLU A 40 11.29 12.01 10.09
N ILE A 41 10.95 10.72 10.22
CA ILE A 41 9.94 10.05 9.40
C ILE A 41 8.57 10.71 9.61
N LEU A 42 8.17 10.96 10.86
CA LEU A 42 6.90 11.63 11.16
C LEU A 42 6.85 13.03 10.53
N THR A 43 7.91 13.80 10.67
CA THR A 43 8.00 15.14 10.06
C THR A 43 7.84 15.11 8.53
N LEU A 44 8.44 14.11 7.88
CA LEU A 44 8.27 13.92 6.43
C LEU A 44 6.84 13.53 6.06
N LEU A 45 6.20 12.68 6.84
CA LEU A 45 4.81 12.25 6.61
C LEU A 45 3.82 13.40 6.79
N GLU A 46 4.03 14.29 7.76
CA GLU A 46 3.21 15.49 7.96
C GLU A 46 3.25 16.46 6.74
N GLY A 47 4.34 16.44 5.99
CA GLY A 47 4.48 17.22 4.76
C GLY A 47 3.75 16.65 3.54
N LEU A 48 3.16 15.45 3.63
CA LEU A 48 2.44 14.84 2.53
C LEU A 48 0.99 15.37 2.46
N PRO A 49 0.42 15.46 1.24
CA PRO A 49 -0.99 15.80 1.11
C PRO A 49 -1.87 14.73 1.76
N SER A 50 -2.97 15.15 2.38
CA SER A 50 -3.96 14.22 2.94
C SER A 50 -4.67 13.40 1.86
N SER A 51 -5.29 12.28 2.26
CA SER A 51 -6.13 11.46 1.37
C SER A 51 -7.23 12.28 0.70
N ASP A 52 -7.87 13.20 1.46
CA ASP A 52 -8.94 14.05 0.94
C ASP A 52 -8.43 15.06 -0.09
N GLN A 53 -7.24 15.63 0.14
CA GLN A 53 -6.61 16.51 -0.86
C GLN A 53 -6.29 15.76 -2.16
N ILE A 54 -5.77 14.52 -2.05
CA ILE A 54 -5.50 13.68 -3.23
C ILE A 54 -6.80 13.31 -3.94
N ALA A 55 -7.83 12.90 -3.21
CA ALA A 55 -9.13 12.57 -3.77
C ALA A 55 -9.74 13.79 -4.49
N HIS A 56 -9.68 14.98 -3.89
CA HIS A 56 -10.15 16.21 -4.51
C HIS A 56 -9.43 16.52 -5.83
N ILE A 57 -8.10 16.37 -5.88
CA ILE A 57 -7.32 16.54 -7.10
C ILE A 57 -7.76 15.53 -8.17
N LEU A 58 -7.91 14.26 -7.83
CA LEU A 58 -8.35 13.22 -8.76
C LEU A 58 -9.73 13.52 -9.31
N CYS A 59 -10.68 13.88 -8.43
CA CYS A 59 -12.03 14.27 -8.82
C CYS A 59 -12.06 15.49 -9.76
N SER A 60 -11.22 16.49 -9.51
CA SER A 60 -11.14 17.70 -10.37
C SER A 60 -10.61 17.42 -11.78
N LEU A 61 -10.01 16.26 -11.97
CA LEU A 61 -9.49 15.75 -13.26
C LEU A 61 -10.40 14.68 -13.88
N ASP A 62 -11.61 14.48 -13.36
CA ASP A 62 -12.52 13.39 -13.75
C ASP A 62 -11.85 12.01 -13.69
N SER A 63 -10.89 11.83 -12.78
CA SER A 63 -10.14 10.59 -12.60
C SER A 63 -10.77 9.72 -11.53
N PRO A 64 -10.77 8.39 -11.69
CA PRO A 64 -11.22 7.49 -10.62
C PRO A 64 -10.45 7.73 -9.33
N CYS A 65 -11.17 7.89 -8.22
CA CYS A 65 -10.60 8.08 -6.88
C CYS A 65 -10.91 6.91 -5.93
N LEU A 66 -11.74 5.96 -6.36
CA LEU A 66 -12.10 4.77 -5.59
C LEU A 66 -11.75 3.49 -6.36
N PRO A 67 -11.37 2.42 -5.66
CA PRO A 67 -10.97 1.15 -6.29
C PRO A 67 -12.08 0.52 -7.15
N ASP A 68 -13.32 0.57 -6.71
CA ASP A 68 -14.48 0.01 -7.41
C ASP A 68 -14.78 0.71 -8.74
N GLN A 69 -14.45 1.98 -8.89
CA GLN A 69 -14.58 2.72 -10.15
C GLN A 69 -13.70 2.15 -11.27
N ILE A 70 -12.65 1.40 -10.92
CA ILE A 70 -11.76 0.70 -11.84
C ILE A 70 -11.88 -0.83 -11.75
N GLY A 71 -12.96 -1.33 -11.15
CA GLY A 71 -13.25 -2.77 -11.04
C GLY A 71 -12.40 -3.51 -10.00
N VAL A 72 -11.81 -2.82 -9.04
CA VAL A 72 -11.02 -3.42 -7.95
C VAL A 72 -11.93 -3.59 -6.73
N ASP A 73 -12.29 -4.82 -6.43
CA ASP A 73 -13.05 -5.16 -5.23
C ASP A 73 -12.18 -5.20 -3.96
N ARG A 74 -12.82 -5.36 -2.79
CA ARG A 74 -12.12 -5.42 -1.49
C ARG A 74 -11.08 -6.54 -1.42
N THR A 75 -11.39 -7.69 -2.00
CA THR A 75 -10.49 -8.86 -1.99
C THR A 75 -9.23 -8.60 -2.82
N LEU A 76 -9.41 -8.06 -4.02
CA LEU A 76 -8.30 -7.71 -4.89
C LEU A 76 -7.48 -6.56 -4.30
N LEU A 77 -8.13 -5.57 -3.69
CA LEU A 77 -7.45 -4.46 -3.02
C LEU A 77 -6.59 -4.96 -1.85
N LYS A 78 -7.12 -5.88 -1.00
CA LYS A 78 -6.35 -6.49 0.07
C LYS A 78 -5.11 -7.23 -0.47
N LYS A 79 -5.28 -8.05 -1.51
CA LYS A 79 -4.14 -8.72 -2.18
C LYS A 79 -3.13 -7.71 -2.71
N THR A 80 -3.59 -6.60 -3.27
CA THR A 80 -2.71 -5.54 -3.76
C THR A 80 -1.88 -4.93 -2.64
N TYR A 81 -2.47 -4.55 -1.51
CA TYR A 81 -1.71 -4.03 -0.37
C TYR A 81 -0.67 -5.02 0.16
N LEU A 82 -1.03 -6.30 0.27
CA LEU A 82 -0.13 -7.32 0.82
C LEU A 82 1.05 -7.64 -0.10
N TYR A 83 0.86 -7.59 -1.42
CA TYR A 83 1.81 -8.14 -2.37
C TYR A 83 2.47 -7.14 -3.31
N CYS A 84 1.92 -5.92 -3.52
CA CYS A 84 2.51 -5.00 -4.50
C CYS A 84 3.92 -4.52 -4.11
N LYS A 85 4.29 -4.61 -2.83
CA LYS A 85 5.66 -4.35 -2.36
C LYS A 85 6.71 -5.28 -2.99
N GLU A 86 6.29 -6.44 -3.51
CA GLU A 86 7.16 -7.46 -4.11
C GLU A 86 7.43 -7.21 -5.60
N VAL A 87 6.69 -6.29 -6.25
CA VAL A 87 6.82 -6.05 -7.70
C VAL A 87 8.15 -5.37 -8.06
N ARG A 88 8.76 -4.67 -7.11
CA ARG A 88 10.02 -3.93 -7.34
C ARG A 88 10.93 -4.01 -6.12
N ALA A 89 12.23 -4.02 -6.37
CA ALA A 89 13.27 -4.00 -5.33
C ALA A 89 13.40 -2.65 -4.59
N ARG A 90 12.42 -1.74 -4.74
CA ARG A 90 12.43 -0.44 -4.05
C ARG A 90 11.83 -0.58 -2.66
N TYR A 91 12.44 0.15 -1.71
CA TYR A 91 11.85 0.33 -0.39
C TYR A 91 10.68 1.31 -0.48
N THR A 92 9.51 0.89 -0.02
CA THR A 92 8.26 1.65 -0.07
C THR A 92 7.64 1.72 1.31
N ILE A 93 6.63 2.58 1.49
CA ILE A 93 5.86 2.64 2.74
C ILE A 93 5.25 1.27 3.11
N LEU A 94 4.79 0.50 2.12
CA LEU A 94 4.23 -0.84 2.37
C LEU A 94 5.31 -1.83 2.84
N GLN A 95 6.54 -1.69 2.38
CA GLN A 95 7.66 -2.48 2.89
C GLN A 95 7.99 -2.09 4.34
N MET A 96 7.99 -0.79 4.66
CA MET A 96 8.19 -0.30 6.02
C MET A 96 7.12 -0.83 6.99
N ILE A 97 5.87 -0.74 6.61
CA ILE A 97 4.75 -1.26 7.40
C ILE A 97 4.85 -2.78 7.58
N TRP A 98 5.31 -3.50 6.54
CA TRP A 98 5.56 -4.94 6.63
C TRP A 98 6.72 -5.27 7.56
N ASP A 99 7.83 -4.52 7.49
CA ASP A 99 8.98 -4.68 8.38
C ASP A 99 8.54 -4.54 9.86
N LEU A 100 7.64 -3.61 10.14
CA LEU A 100 7.05 -3.37 11.47
C LEU A 100 6.00 -4.43 11.88
N GLY A 101 5.62 -5.35 10.98
CA GLY A 101 4.61 -6.39 11.24
C GLY A 101 3.17 -5.88 11.24
N LEU A 102 2.91 -4.71 10.67
CA LEU A 102 1.61 -4.03 10.72
C LEU A 102 0.84 -4.07 9.39
N LEU A 103 1.42 -4.62 8.32
CA LEU A 103 0.84 -4.51 6.96
C LEU A 103 -0.56 -5.12 6.87
N ASP A 104 -0.77 -6.27 7.47
CA ASP A 104 -2.07 -6.96 7.41
C ASP A 104 -3.15 -6.16 8.13
N THR A 105 -2.87 -5.77 9.37
CA THR A 105 -3.80 -5.00 10.22
C THR A 105 -4.14 -3.62 9.63
N LEU A 106 -3.13 -2.89 9.17
CA LEU A 106 -3.34 -1.55 8.60
C LEU A 106 -4.03 -1.61 7.25
N SER A 107 -3.77 -2.63 6.42
CA SER A 107 -4.49 -2.77 5.15
C SER A 107 -5.98 -3.10 5.37
N ASP A 108 -6.32 -3.91 6.37
CA ASP A 108 -7.73 -4.13 6.74
C ASP A 108 -8.38 -2.84 7.20
N HIS A 109 -7.74 -2.12 8.09
CA HIS A 109 -8.26 -0.85 8.58
C HIS A 109 -8.51 0.16 7.44
N VAL A 110 -7.57 0.33 6.52
CA VAL A 110 -7.74 1.23 5.36
C VAL A 110 -8.90 0.77 4.48
N ILE A 111 -8.99 -0.52 4.16
CA ILE A 111 -10.07 -1.08 3.33
C ILE A 111 -11.44 -0.86 3.97
N ASP A 112 -11.54 -1.00 5.29
CA ASP A 112 -12.80 -0.81 6.03
C ASP A 112 -13.24 0.65 6.09
N THR A 113 -12.30 1.59 5.99
CA THR A 113 -12.59 3.03 5.95
C THR A 113 -12.95 3.54 4.54
N LEU A 114 -12.57 2.81 3.49
CA LEU A 114 -12.88 3.23 2.12
C LEU A 114 -14.38 3.09 1.83
N PRO A 115 -15.00 4.11 1.26
CA PRO A 115 -16.36 4.03 0.76
C PRO A 115 -16.34 3.22 -0.56
N PHE A 116 -16.41 1.91 -0.45
CA PHE A 116 -16.80 1.09 -1.61
C PHE A 116 -18.26 1.39 -1.92
N ALA A 117 -18.63 1.39 -3.19
CA ALA A 117 -19.99 1.64 -3.64
C ALA A 117 -20.99 0.67 -2.97
N ASP A 118 -21.39 1.04 -1.78
CA ASP A 118 -22.66 0.63 -1.22
C ASP A 118 -23.67 1.64 -1.78
N SER A 119 -24.69 1.14 -2.48
CA SER A 119 -25.70 1.93 -3.21
C SER A 119 -26.45 2.97 -2.35
N SER A 120 -26.00 3.21 -1.12
CA SER A 120 -26.60 4.09 -0.11
C SER A 120 -25.72 5.27 0.31
N LYS A 121 -24.50 5.42 -0.18
CA LYS A 121 -23.61 6.54 0.18
C LYS A 121 -23.37 7.45 -1.01
N GLU A 122 -23.48 8.77 -0.78
CA GLU A 122 -23.19 9.81 -1.76
C GLU A 122 -21.77 9.68 -2.32
N PRO A 123 -21.59 9.92 -3.63
CA PRO A 123 -20.27 9.91 -4.25
C PRO A 123 -19.37 10.97 -3.59
N LEU A 124 -18.10 10.64 -3.36
CA LEU A 124 -17.07 11.55 -2.82
C LEU A 124 -16.82 12.79 -3.69
N CYS A 125 -17.30 12.76 -4.93
CA CYS A 125 -17.18 13.82 -5.90
C CYS A 125 -18.56 14.44 -6.18
N HIS A 126 -18.85 15.57 -5.56
CA HIS A 126 -19.89 16.48 -6.04
C HIS A 126 -19.24 17.56 -6.93
N PRO A 127 -19.87 17.90 -8.07
CA PRO A 127 -19.42 18.98 -8.92
C PRO A 127 -19.48 20.34 -8.20
#